data_4b790b435a646616c02d2f3bc79b70fc
#
_entry.id   4b790b435a646616c02d2f3bc79b70fc
#
_cell.length_a   1.000
_cell.length_b   1.000
_cell.length_c   1.000
_cell.angle_alpha   90.00
_cell.angle_beta   90.00
_cell.angle_gamma   90.00
#
_symmetry.space_group_name_H-M   'P 1'
#
loop_
_entity.id
_entity.type
_entity.pdbx_description
1 polymer ?
#
loop_
_entity_poly.entity_id
_entity_poly.type
_entity_poly.pdbx_seq_one_letter_code
_entity_poly.pdbx_strand_id
1 'polypeptide(L)'
;MTLSSIADFVCKKVGKTDSTSVAICKDFIRQRHEMIYDTGLWKDSIKIEQFTLPTKDTTDDNPYTVGSTTSVYEQELTLPYEIARPINVLYETALMSCRDLQAIVRIQPEALFSEGTPASYTEIEPIAFGKSTSSDPFRVMLRLYSSSADDGVKVYFKGIRDGRPVSETLTLSNTSYYGSVEFDEVHYVSKPVTSGYVRISNGAITHTIPAEETRFSLCRLRMNLVPEYVVGEDVNLIVVGKKRLRPLRNDNDEPQIRGIDDALIAYAEGDMLERSRQFAKAQIKYGEASSLLDVVRDLERGQSGAVSVLQPNPDGGYDRDDFIF
;
A
#
# COMPACT_ATOMS: atom_id res chain seq x y z
N MET A 1 -2.98 22.50 4.93
CA MET A 1 -1.80 23.23 5.50
C MET A 1 -0.56 22.38 5.33
N THR A 2 0.62 22.99 5.17
CA THR A 2 1.90 22.25 5.09
C THR A 2 2.39 21.83 6.48
N LEU A 3 3.26 20.79 6.54
CA LEU A 3 3.88 20.33 7.78
C LEU A 3 4.53 21.46 8.58
N SER A 4 5.29 22.33 7.90
CA SER A 4 5.94 23.49 8.54
C SER A 4 4.92 24.47 9.08
N SER A 5 3.86 24.78 8.32
CA SER A 5 2.84 25.76 8.76
C SER A 5 2.06 25.27 9.99
N ILE A 6 1.75 23.96 10.06
CA ILE A 6 1.10 23.35 11.23
C ILE A 6 2.05 23.42 12.44
N ALA A 7 3.31 23.02 12.27
CA ALA A 7 4.29 23.01 13.35
C ALA A 7 4.54 24.41 13.92
N ASP A 8 4.70 25.41 13.06
CA ASP A 8 4.89 26.81 13.46
C ASP A 8 3.69 27.36 14.23
N PHE A 9 2.48 27.02 13.77
CA PHE A 9 1.25 27.43 14.45
C PHE A 9 1.16 26.82 15.85
N VAL A 10 1.38 25.52 15.99
CA VAL A 10 1.37 24.82 17.27
C VAL A 10 2.43 25.38 18.22
N CYS A 11 3.66 25.53 17.74
CA CYS A 11 4.77 26.03 18.54
C CYS A 11 4.54 27.46 19.06
N LYS A 12 3.95 28.34 18.23
CA LYS A 12 3.53 29.68 18.66
C LYS A 12 2.47 29.63 19.75
N LYS A 13 1.45 28.78 19.61
CA LYS A 13 0.38 28.60 20.61
C LYS A 13 0.91 28.09 21.95
N VAL A 14 1.86 27.14 21.93
CA VAL A 14 2.45 26.56 23.15
C VAL A 14 3.57 27.45 23.74
N GLY A 15 3.98 28.48 23.01
CA GLY A 15 5.04 29.42 23.43
C GLY A 15 6.47 28.81 23.35
N LYS A 16 6.70 27.85 22.42
CA LYS A 16 7.98 27.18 22.20
C LYS A 16 8.39 27.26 20.75
N THR A 17 9.10 28.33 20.41
CA THR A 17 9.45 28.67 19.02
C THR A 17 10.89 28.37 18.64
N ASP A 18 11.65 27.70 19.53
CA ASP A 18 13.02 27.28 19.24
C ASP A 18 13.05 26.14 18.19
N SER A 19 14.13 26.04 17.45
CA SER A 19 14.28 25.07 16.35
C SER A 19 14.13 23.61 16.79
N THR A 20 14.57 23.29 18.01
CA THR A 20 14.45 21.94 18.58
C THR A 20 12.99 21.60 18.85
N SER A 21 12.23 22.52 19.44
CA SER A 21 10.78 22.34 19.68
C SER A 21 10.00 22.21 18.41
N VAL A 22 10.33 22.99 17.37
CA VAL A 22 9.71 22.87 16.02
C VAL A 22 10.00 21.52 15.39
N ALA A 23 11.23 21.02 15.47
CA ALA A 23 11.58 19.70 14.94
C ALA A 23 10.76 18.58 15.62
N ILE A 24 10.66 18.62 16.95
CA ILE A 24 9.88 17.65 17.72
C ILE A 24 8.37 17.75 17.41
N CYS A 25 7.86 18.97 17.26
CA CYS A 25 6.47 19.17 16.88
C CYS A 25 6.18 18.55 15.49
N LYS A 26 7.10 18.69 14.52
CA LYS A 26 6.98 18.02 13.22
C LYS A 26 6.93 16.50 13.36
N ASP A 27 7.72 15.91 14.24
CA ASP A 27 7.70 14.47 14.48
C ASP A 27 6.37 14.00 15.09
N PHE A 28 5.80 14.76 16.03
CA PHE A 28 4.46 14.47 16.54
C PHE A 28 3.39 14.56 15.45
N ILE A 29 3.42 15.58 14.60
CA ILE A 29 2.48 15.72 13.48
C ILE A 29 2.57 14.51 12.54
N ARG A 30 3.78 14.05 12.21
CA ARG A 30 4.00 12.85 11.38
C ARG A 30 3.37 11.61 12.00
N GLN A 31 3.65 11.33 13.27
CA GLN A 31 3.10 10.20 13.99
C GLN A 31 1.57 10.25 14.05
N ARG A 32 0.99 11.42 14.32
CA ARG A 32 -0.46 11.59 14.37
C ARG A 32 -1.11 11.46 13.01
N HIS A 33 -0.47 11.94 11.94
CA HIS A 33 -0.93 11.75 10.58
C HIS A 33 -0.99 10.26 10.20
N GLU A 34 0.06 9.49 10.51
CA GLU A 34 0.08 8.04 10.31
C GLU A 34 -1.03 7.35 11.10
N MET A 35 -1.17 7.68 12.38
CA MET A 35 -2.22 7.13 13.24
C MET A 35 -3.63 7.41 12.69
N ILE A 36 -3.91 8.65 12.31
CA ILE A 36 -5.22 9.05 11.74
C ILE A 36 -5.47 8.28 10.45
N TYR A 37 -4.47 8.18 9.58
CA TYR A 37 -4.58 7.45 8.32
C TYR A 37 -4.92 5.97 8.55
N ASP A 38 -4.31 5.34 9.54
CA ASP A 38 -4.50 3.91 9.82
C ASP A 38 -5.83 3.60 10.50
N THR A 39 -6.37 4.52 11.27
CA THR A 39 -7.61 4.30 12.05
C THR A 39 -8.90 4.38 11.24
N GLY A 40 -8.86 4.76 9.95
CA GLY A 40 -10.07 4.94 9.16
C GLY A 40 -9.91 4.64 7.67
N LEU A 41 -11.06 4.52 7.01
CA LEU A 41 -11.18 4.54 5.57
C LEU A 41 -11.64 5.93 5.16
N TRP A 42 -10.71 6.73 4.69
CA TRP A 42 -10.95 8.11 4.25
C TRP A 42 -11.13 8.11 2.73
N LYS A 43 -12.02 8.95 2.19
CA LYS A 43 -12.22 9.09 0.72
C LYS A 43 -10.91 9.28 -0.02
N ASP A 44 -10.07 10.17 0.50
CA ASP A 44 -8.77 10.46 -0.10
C ASP A 44 -7.79 9.28 -0.01
N SER A 45 -8.06 8.31 0.87
CA SER A 45 -7.28 7.09 1.02
C SER A 45 -7.78 5.91 0.17
N ILE A 46 -8.84 6.08 -0.59
CA ILE A 46 -9.41 5.01 -1.43
C ILE A 46 -8.94 5.18 -2.88
N LYS A 47 -8.60 4.08 -3.52
CA LYS A 47 -8.32 3.98 -4.95
C LYS A 47 -9.11 2.81 -5.54
N ILE A 48 -9.69 3.04 -6.71
CA ILE A 48 -10.38 2.01 -7.48
C ILE A 48 -9.55 1.76 -8.72
N GLU A 49 -9.21 0.51 -8.96
CA GLU A 49 -8.49 0.04 -10.14
C GLU A 49 -9.28 -1.09 -10.79
N GLN A 50 -9.34 -1.05 -12.10
CA GLN A 50 -9.93 -2.10 -12.92
C GLN A 50 -8.82 -2.85 -13.63
N PHE A 51 -8.86 -4.16 -13.53
CA PHE A 51 -7.98 -5.08 -14.23
C PHE A 51 -8.82 -5.86 -15.23
N THR A 52 -8.36 -5.92 -16.46
CA THR A 52 -8.93 -6.81 -17.46
C THR A 52 -8.07 -8.06 -17.46
N LEU A 53 -8.65 -9.19 -17.09
CA LEU A 53 -7.99 -10.47 -17.20
C LEU A 53 -8.08 -10.91 -18.67
N PRO A 54 -6.95 -11.20 -19.33
CA PRO A 54 -6.98 -11.55 -20.74
C PRO A 54 -7.66 -12.90 -20.93
N THR A 55 -8.37 -13.02 -22.03
CA THR A 55 -8.89 -14.29 -22.51
C THR A 55 -7.75 -15.25 -22.83
N LYS A 56 -7.92 -16.51 -22.50
CA LYS A 56 -6.97 -17.57 -22.85
C LYS A 56 -6.87 -17.66 -24.36
N ASP A 57 -5.71 -17.33 -24.92
CA ASP A 57 -5.44 -17.62 -26.30
C ASP A 57 -5.17 -19.13 -26.41
N THR A 58 -6.03 -19.83 -27.14
CA THR A 58 -5.97 -21.29 -27.27
C THR A 58 -4.78 -21.79 -28.07
N THR A 59 -3.96 -20.88 -28.59
CA THR A 59 -2.79 -21.19 -29.44
C THR A 59 -1.46 -21.17 -28.70
N ASP A 60 -1.41 -20.57 -27.51
CA ASP A 60 -0.19 -20.56 -26.68
C ASP A 60 -0.34 -21.45 -25.46
N ASP A 61 0.58 -22.40 -25.30
CA ASP A 61 0.71 -23.22 -24.09
C ASP A 61 1.04 -22.38 -22.83
N ASN A 62 1.15 -21.07 -22.98
CA ASN A 62 1.42 -20.11 -21.90
C ASN A 62 0.31 -19.06 -21.83
N PRO A 63 -0.73 -19.28 -21.01
CA PRO A 63 -2.00 -18.56 -21.09
C PRO A 63 -1.98 -17.10 -20.62
N TYR A 64 -0.88 -16.54 -20.11
CA TYR A 64 -0.95 -15.29 -19.35
C TYR A 64 0.15 -14.29 -19.65
N THR A 65 0.13 -13.71 -20.84
CA THR A 65 0.88 -12.48 -21.12
C THR A 65 -0.06 -11.28 -20.96
N VAL A 66 -0.20 -10.76 -19.75
CA VAL A 66 -0.90 -9.49 -19.53
C VAL A 66 0.04 -8.35 -19.89
N GLY A 67 -0.47 -7.41 -20.67
CA GLY A 67 0.28 -6.23 -21.10
C GLY A 67 0.96 -5.51 -19.93
N SER A 68 2.20 -5.39 -20.06
CA SER A 68 3.25 -4.51 -19.53
C SER A 68 3.50 -4.37 -18.04
N THR A 69 2.63 -4.71 -17.08
CA THR A 69 2.96 -4.48 -15.64
C THR A 69 2.41 -5.49 -14.64
N THR A 70 1.58 -6.43 -15.05
CA THR A 70 0.94 -7.34 -14.09
C THR A 70 1.04 -8.77 -14.60
N SER A 71 1.95 -9.57 -14.05
CA SER A 71 1.95 -11.01 -14.29
C SER A 71 0.82 -11.61 -13.44
N VAL A 72 -0.23 -12.09 -14.10
CA VAL A 72 -1.26 -12.90 -13.45
C VAL A 72 -0.80 -14.34 -13.56
N TYR A 73 -0.30 -14.90 -12.48
CA TYR A 73 -0.16 -16.34 -12.36
C TYR A 73 -1.56 -16.89 -12.06
N GLU A 74 -2.15 -17.57 -13.03
CA GLU A 74 -3.42 -18.31 -12.95
C GLU A 74 -4.49 -17.88 -11.90
N GLN A 75 -4.11 -17.60 -10.66
CA GLN A 75 -4.97 -17.19 -9.55
C GLN A 75 -4.46 -15.96 -8.81
N GLU A 76 -3.27 -15.46 -9.15
CA GLU A 76 -2.60 -14.41 -8.40
C GLU A 76 -2.60 -13.09 -9.16
N LEU A 77 -2.98 -12.02 -8.47
CA LEU A 77 -2.97 -10.66 -8.99
C LEU A 77 -2.04 -9.78 -8.15
N THR A 78 -1.09 -9.14 -8.80
CA THR A 78 -0.23 -8.14 -8.17
C THR A 78 -0.86 -6.76 -8.36
N LEU A 79 -1.12 -6.07 -7.24
CA LEU A 79 -1.72 -4.75 -7.25
C LEU A 79 -0.68 -3.66 -7.53
N PRO A 80 -1.08 -2.52 -8.12
CA PRO A 80 -0.21 -1.36 -8.30
C PRO A 80 0.38 -0.87 -6.98
N TYR A 81 1.58 -0.29 -7.03
CA TYR A 81 2.29 0.21 -5.86
C TYR A 81 1.46 1.17 -4.99
N GLU A 82 0.59 1.95 -5.61
CA GLU A 82 -0.25 2.93 -4.93
C GLU A 82 -1.30 2.30 -4.00
N ILE A 83 -1.62 1.02 -4.19
CA ILE A 83 -2.55 0.27 -3.34
C ILE A 83 -1.73 -0.46 -2.27
N ALA A 84 -1.92 -0.06 -1.01
CA ALA A 84 -1.26 -0.70 0.13
C ALA A 84 -1.92 -2.04 0.49
N ARG A 85 -3.26 -2.08 0.42
CA ARG A 85 -4.05 -3.29 0.69
C ARG A 85 -5.40 -3.20 -0.02
N PRO A 86 -6.02 -4.33 -0.39
CA PRO A 86 -7.39 -4.34 -0.88
C PRO A 86 -8.37 -4.06 0.26
N ILE A 87 -9.50 -3.46 -0.07
CA ILE A 87 -10.66 -3.29 0.80
C ILE A 87 -11.77 -4.20 0.29
N ASN A 88 -12.08 -4.09 -0.99
CA ASN A 88 -13.06 -4.89 -1.69
C ASN A 88 -12.51 -5.33 -3.04
N VAL A 89 -12.82 -6.54 -3.44
CA VAL A 89 -12.50 -7.07 -4.77
C VAL A 89 -13.80 -7.58 -5.38
N LEU A 90 -14.12 -7.12 -6.58
CA LEU A 90 -15.27 -7.57 -7.34
C LEU A 90 -14.77 -8.33 -8.57
N TYR A 91 -15.31 -9.52 -8.76
CA TYR A 91 -15.15 -10.30 -9.98
C TYR A 91 -16.39 -10.02 -10.84
N GLU A 92 -16.18 -9.34 -11.98
CA GLU A 92 -17.28 -8.74 -12.76
C GLU A 92 -18.14 -7.80 -11.91
N THR A 93 -19.33 -8.26 -11.49
CA THR A 93 -20.27 -7.51 -10.64
C THR A 93 -20.43 -8.13 -9.25
N ALA A 94 -19.82 -9.29 -9.00
CA ALA A 94 -19.96 -10.03 -7.76
C ALA A 94 -18.85 -9.65 -6.76
N LEU A 95 -19.23 -9.28 -5.55
CA LEU A 95 -18.28 -9.01 -4.47
C LEU A 95 -17.66 -10.32 -3.98
N MET A 96 -16.33 -10.38 -3.96
CA MET A 96 -15.57 -11.52 -3.45
C MET A 96 -15.33 -11.37 -1.94
N SER A 97 -15.45 -12.47 -1.20
CA SER A 97 -15.13 -12.47 0.24
C SER A 97 -13.61 -12.59 0.47
N CYS A 98 -13.06 -11.75 1.35
CA CYS A 98 -11.70 -11.95 1.82
C CYS A 98 -11.66 -13.12 2.81
N ARG A 99 -10.79 -14.11 2.58
CA ARG A 99 -10.65 -15.29 3.44
C ARG A 99 -9.20 -15.58 3.72
N ASP A 100 -8.91 -16.19 4.86
CA ASP A 100 -7.60 -16.73 5.14
C ASP A 100 -7.29 -17.91 4.18
N LEU A 101 -6.05 -17.99 3.71
CA LEU A 101 -5.59 -19.08 2.87
C LEU A 101 -5.86 -20.45 3.50
N GLN A 102 -5.69 -20.60 4.81
CA GLN A 102 -5.98 -21.84 5.51
C GLN A 102 -7.49 -22.21 5.45
N ALA A 103 -8.37 -21.21 5.50
CA ALA A 103 -9.79 -21.43 5.36
C ALA A 103 -10.14 -21.93 3.95
N ILE A 104 -9.53 -21.34 2.91
CA ILE A 104 -9.73 -21.78 1.52
C ILE A 104 -9.24 -23.23 1.35
N VAL A 105 -8.04 -23.55 1.82
CA VAL A 105 -7.46 -24.90 1.72
C VAL A 105 -8.28 -25.95 2.48
N ARG A 106 -8.84 -25.59 3.64
CA ARG A 106 -9.65 -26.51 4.45
C ARG A 106 -11.03 -26.80 3.86
N ILE A 107 -11.64 -25.80 3.22
CA ILE A 107 -13.01 -25.92 2.69
C ILE A 107 -13.00 -26.64 1.34
N GLN A 108 -12.07 -26.29 0.48
CA GLN A 108 -11.98 -26.83 -0.89
C GLN A 108 -10.53 -26.88 -1.34
N PRO A 109 -9.72 -27.87 -0.92
CA PRO A 109 -8.32 -27.96 -1.31
C PRO A 109 -8.14 -28.11 -2.84
N GLU A 110 -9.09 -28.75 -3.51
CA GLU A 110 -9.07 -28.96 -4.96
C GLU A 110 -9.40 -27.66 -5.74
N ALA A 111 -10.11 -26.72 -5.12
CA ALA A 111 -10.50 -25.45 -5.75
C ALA A 111 -9.26 -24.58 -6.08
N LEU A 112 -8.16 -24.75 -5.38
CA LEU A 112 -6.93 -24.00 -5.64
C LEU A 112 -6.33 -24.24 -7.04
N PHE A 113 -6.80 -25.29 -7.73
CA PHE A 113 -6.30 -25.68 -9.06
C PHE A 113 -7.45 -25.88 -10.06
N SER A 114 -8.69 -25.63 -9.65
CA SER A 114 -9.87 -25.80 -10.49
C SER A 114 -10.28 -24.47 -11.15
N GLU A 115 -10.71 -24.55 -12.39
CA GLU A 115 -11.31 -23.42 -13.11
C GLU A 115 -12.73 -23.17 -12.61
N GLY A 116 -13.15 -21.90 -12.59
CA GLY A 116 -14.50 -21.52 -12.21
C GLY A 116 -14.63 -20.04 -11.89
N THR A 117 -15.80 -19.63 -11.42
CA THR A 117 -16.05 -18.25 -10.99
C THR A 117 -15.49 -18.02 -9.59
N PRO A 118 -14.45 -17.19 -9.40
CA PRO A 118 -13.90 -16.90 -8.09
C PRO A 118 -14.94 -16.21 -7.18
N ALA A 119 -15.13 -16.73 -5.97
CA ALA A 119 -16.04 -16.16 -4.97
C ALA A 119 -15.29 -15.58 -3.75
N SER A 120 -14.01 -15.90 -3.60
CA SER A 120 -13.20 -15.39 -2.50
C SER A 120 -11.74 -15.19 -2.93
N TYR A 121 -11.04 -14.34 -2.16
CA TYR A 121 -9.63 -14.08 -2.33
C TYR A 121 -8.91 -14.08 -0.99
N THR A 122 -7.61 -14.21 -1.01
CA THR A 122 -6.73 -14.02 0.15
C THR A 122 -5.57 -13.10 -0.21
N GLU A 123 -5.09 -12.34 0.74
CA GLU A 123 -3.81 -11.66 0.62
C GLU A 123 -2.69 -12.67 0.85
N ILE A 124 -1.72 -12.69 -0.03
CA ILE A 124 -0.54 -13.54 0.07
C ILE A 124 0.72 -12.69 0.25
N GLU A 125 1.86 -13.33 0.44
CA GLU A 125 3.12 -12.64 0.66
C GLU A 125 3.36 -11.58 -0.44
N PRO A 126 3.68 -10.33 -0.05
CA PRO A 126 3.89 -9.26 -1.02
C PRO A 126 5.11 -9.54 -1.90
N ILE A 127 5.12 -8.96 -3.09
CA ILE A 127 6.18 -9.17 -4.08
C ILE A 127 6.69 -7.83 -4.60
N ALA A 128 7.98 -7.72 -4.83
CA ALA A 128 8.57 -6.63 -5.61
C ALA A 128 8.76 -7.03 -7.06
N PHE A 129 9.25 -8.24 -7.30
CA PHE A 129 9.40 -8.83 -8.62
C PHE A 129 9.09 -10.32 -8.57
N GLY A 130 8.33 -10.83 -9.54
CA GLY A 130 8.16 -12.24 -9.82
C GLY A 130 9.03 -12.71 -10.97
N LYS A 131 9.05 -14.00 -11.22
CA LYS A 131 9.59 -14.55 -12.46
C LYS A 131 8.90 -13.89 -13.64
N SER A 132 9.66 -13.49 -14.60
CA SER A 132 9.17 -13.27 -15.95
C SER A 132 8.71 -14.62 -16.51
N THR A 133 7.93 -14.62 -17.58
CA THR A 133 7.36 -15.81 -18.27
C THR A 133 8.35 -16.94 -18.57
N SER A 134 9.67 -16.73 -18.38
CA SER A 134 10.68 -17.77 -18.43
C SER A 134 10.80 -18.48 -17.09
N SER A 135 10.91 -19.80 -17.11
CA SER A 135 11.18 -20.63 -15.94
C SER A 135 12.52 -20.32 -15.25
N ASP A 136 13.32 -19.44 -15.86
CA ASP A 136 14.66 -19.14 -15.40
C ASP A 136 14.68 -18.08 -14.29
N PRO A 137 15.55 -18.24 -13.30
CA PRO A 137 15.78 -17.24 -12.28
C PRO A 137 16.36 -15.96 -12.88
N PHE A 138 16.11 -14.86 -12.22
CA PHE A 138 16.58 -13.55 -12.65
C PHE A 138 17.57 -12.94 -11.65
N ARG A 139 18.41 -12.04 -12.13
CA ARG A 139 19.25 -11.17 -11.30
C ARG A 139 18.68 -9.77 -11.27
N VAL A 140 18.66 -9.18 -10.09
CA VAL A 140 18.18 -7.81 -9.95
C VAL A 140 19.21 -6.85 -10.55
N MET A 141 18.74 -5.93 -11.35
CA MET A 141 19.53 -4.82 -11.89
C MET A 141 19.17 -3.53 -11.13
N LEU A 142 20.16 -2.89 -10.57
CA LEU A 142 20.06 -1.54 -10.05
C LEU A 142 20.43 -0.54 -11.14
N ARG A 143 19.57 0.45 -11.32
CA ARG A 143 19.83 1.58 -12.18
C ARG A 143 19.59 2.87 -11.41
N LEU A 144 20.64 3.61 -11.21
CA LEU A 144 20.55 4.94 -10.61
C LEU A 144 20.01 5.93 -11.63
N TYR A 145 18.98 6.66 -11.20
CA TYR A 145 18.51 7.83 -11.91
C TYR A 145 18.44 8.99 -10.92
N SER A 146 19.51 9.55 -10.56
CA SER A 146 19.66 10.91 -10.04
C SER A 146 20.97 11.07 -9.31
N SER A 147 21.31 12.27 -9.08
CA SER A 147 22.43 12.90 -8.42
C SER A 147 23.51 11.97 -7.83
N SER A 148 24.76 12.27 -8.13
CA SER A 148 25.96 11.72 -7.50
C SER A 148 25.93 11.73 -5.94
N ALA A 149 24.94 12.37 -5.33
CA ALA A 149 24.74 12.40 -3.88
C ALA A 149 24.31 11.04 -3.29
N ASP A 150 23.76 10.14 -4.09
CA ASP A 150 23.30 8.82 -3.65
C ASP A 150 24.32 7.69 -3.92
N ASP A 151 25.52 8.04 -4.44
CA ASP A 151 26.58 7.06 -4.64
C ASP A 151 26.99 6.43 -3.31
N GLY A 152 27.12 5.10 -3.31
CA GLY A 152 27.49 4.37 -2.11
C GLY A 152 26.30 3.96 -1.22
N VAL A 153 25.09 4.41 -1.50
CA VAL A 153 23.89 3.99 -0.77
C VAL A 153 23.63 2.51 -1.02
N LYS A 154 23.35 1.77 0.05
CA LYS A 154 23.06 0.34 -0.02
C LYS A 154 21.55 0.09 -0.17
N VAL A 155 21.21 -0.77 -1.13
CA VAL A 155 19.85 -1.27 -1.38
C VAL A 155 19.84 -2.76 -1.10
N TYR A 156 18.96 -3.19 -0.22
CA TYR A 156 18.83 -4.56 0.22
C TYR A 156 17.62 -5.23 -0.43
N PHE A 157 17.84 -6.42 -0.97
CA PHE A 157 16.84 -7.26 -1.61
C PHE A 157 16.66 -8.54 -0.80
N LYS A 158 15.42 -8.93 -0.57
CA LYS A 158 15.08 -10.20 0.05
C LYS A 158 14.03 -10.93 -0.77
N GLY A 159 14.27 -12.20 -1.02
CA GLY A 159 13.39 -13.03 -1.84
C GLY A 159 13.65 -14.51 -1.62
N ILE A 160 13.24 -15.30 -2.59
CA ILE A 160 13.41 -16.75 -2.61
C ILE A 160 14.13 -17.22 -3.87
N ARG A 161 14.84 -18.35 -3.74
CA ARG A 161 15.44 -19.11 -4.82
C ARG A 161 15.29 -20.59 -4.50
N ASP A 162 14.66 -21.38 -5.39
CA ASP A 162 14.36 -22.80 -5.20
C ASP A 162 13.68 -23.09 -3.84
N GLY A 163 12.70 -22.24 -3.46
CA GLY A 163 11.97 -22.33 -2.19
C GLY A 163 12.78 -21.93 -0.95
N ARG A 164 14.03 -21.47 -1.10
CA ARG A 164 14.89 -21.04 0.01
C ARG A 164 15.00 -19.51 0.07
N PRO A 165 15.02 -18.93 1.27
CA PRO A 165 15.22 -17.49 1.41
C PRO A 165 16.64 -17.11 0.98
N VAL A 166 16.73 -16.09 0.12
CA VAL A 166 17.98 -15.50 -0.34
C VAL A 166 17.91 -13.98 -0.19
N SER A 167 19.08 -13.37 -0.07
CA SER A 167 19.17 -11.90 0.03
C SER A 167 20.45 -11.40 -0.61
N GLU A 168 20.39 -10.16 -1.09
CA GLU A 168 21.51 -9.46 -1.67
C GLU A 168 21.50 -7.98 -1.27
N THR A 169 22.68 -7.42 -1.14
CA THR A 169 22.83 -5.97 -0.95
C THR A 169 23.62 -5.40 -2.13
N LEU A 170 23.00 -4.51 -2.85
CA LEU A 170 23.63 -3.81 -3.96
C LEU A 170 23.94 -2.35 -3.54
N THR A 171 25.05 -1.83 -4.04
CA THR A 171 25.46 -0.44 -3.76
C THR A 171 25.13 0.43 -4.97
N LEU A 172 24.40 1.52 -4.75
CA LEU A 172 24.09 2.47 -5.81
C LEU A 172 25.40 3.08 -6.36
N SER A 173 25.46 3.16 -7.69
CA SER A 173 26.54 3.80 -8.41
C SER A 173 26.00 4.48 -9.66
N ASN A 174 26.76 5.37 -10.26
CA ASN A 174 26.37 6.08 -11.49
C ASN A 174 26.20 5.16 -12.71
N THR A 175 26.54 3.87 -12.58
CA THR A 175 26.40 2.87 -13.65
C THR A 175 25.39 1.81 -13.23
N SER A 176 24.59 1.36 -14.20
CA SER A 176 23.72 0.20 -14.01
C SER A 176 24.57 -1.05 -13.87
N TYR A 177 24.27 -1.89 -12.87
CA TYR A 177 24.88 -3.20 -12.78
C TYR A 177 23.91 -4.25 -12.26
N TYR A 178 24.21 -5.50 -12.56
CA TYR A 178 23.44 -6.66 -12.11
C TYR A 178 23.98 -7.19 -10.80
N GLY A 179 23.09 -7.64 -9.94
CA GLY A 179 23.44 -8.40 -8.77
C GLY A 179 24.10 -9.75 -9.12
N SER A 180 24.69 -10.36 -8.14
CA SER A 180 25.32 -11.69 -8.25
C SER A 180 24.37 -12.82 -7.88
N VAL A 181 23.34 -12.51 -7.06
CA VAL A 181 22.36 -13.47 -6.57
C VAL A 181 21.22 -13.62 -7.58
N GLU A 182 20.82 -14.85 -7.81
CA GLU A 182 19.65 -15.20 -8.60
C GLU A 182 18.44 -15.38 -7.69
N PHE A 183 17.29 -14.89 -8.16
CA PHE A 183 16.01 -14.95 -7.47
C PHE A 183 14.95 -15.62 -8.35
N ASP A 184 14.03 -16.34 -7.73
CA ASP A 184 12.76 -16.72 -8.32
C ASP A 184 11.73 -15.62 -8.09
N GLU A 185 11.71 -15.06 -6.88
CA GLU A 185 10.90 -13.93 -6.49
C GLU A 185 11.69 -13.02 -5.55
N VAL A 186 11.51 -11.71 -5.69
CA VAL A 186 11.95 -10.72 -4.71
C VAL A 186 10.70 -10.21 -3.98
N HIS A 187 10.63 -10.45 -2.68
CA HIS A 187 9.45 -10.12 -1.87
C HIS A 187 9.44 -8.64 -1.48
N TYR A 188 10.57 -8.13 -1.07
CA TYR A 188 10.70 -6.70 -0.78
C TYR A 188 12.10 -6.15 -1.04
N VAL A 189 12.14 -4.86 -1.25
CA VAL A 189 13.37 -4.08 -1.38
C VAL A 189 13.38 -3.02 -0.28
N SER A 190 14.52 -2.84 0.38
CA SER A 190 14.68 -1.74 1.33
C SER A 190 15.91 -0.91 1.03
N LYS A 191 15.81 0.39 1.28
CA LYS A 191 16.87 1.38 1.12
C LYS A 191 16.71 2.50 2.15
N PRO A 192 17.75 3.22 2.50
CA PRO A 192 17.59 4.48 3.21
C PRO A 192 16.91 5.54 2.32
N VAL A 193 16.53 6.66 2.90
CA VAL A 193 16.10 7.85 2.13
C VAL A 193 17.24 8.28 1.21
N THR A 194 16.89 8.55 -0.05
CA THR A 194 17.83 9.00 -1.09
C THR A 194 17.47 10.40 -1.57
N SER A 195 18.38 11.07 -2.25
CA SER A 195 18.13 12.39 -2.86
C SER A 195 17.26 12.29 -4.10
N GLY A 196 17.30 11.15 -4.79
CA GLY A 196 16.52 10.88 -5.96
C GLY A 196 15.85 9.51 -5.92
N TYR A 197 15.00 9.24 -6.90
CA TYR A 197 14.38 7.93 -7.03
C TYR A 197 15.38 6.85 -7.45
N VAL A 198 15.11 5.62 -7.06
CA VAL A 198 15.91 4.45 -7.43
C VAL A 198 15.11 3.57 -8.38
N ARG A 199 15.70 3.23 -9.52
CA ARG A 199 15.13 2.24 -10.44
C ARG A 199 15.71 0.86 -10.17
N ILE A 200 14.82 -0.11 -10.07
CA ILE A 200 15.14 -1.51 -9.92
C ILE A 200 14.47 -2.30 -11.05
N SER A 201 15.11 -3.34 -11.55
CA SER A 201 14.59 -4.14 -12.65
C SER A 201 15.02 -5.61 -12.51
N ASN A 202 14.20 -6.51 -13.05
CA ASN A 202 14.57 -7.91 -13.24
C ASN A 202 14.89 -8.25 -14.71
N GLY A 203 15.04 -7.20 -15.54
CA GLY A 203 15.25 -7.32 -16.98
C GLY A 203 13.96 -7.19 -17.80
N ALA A 204 12.83 -7.69 -17.29
CA ALA A 204 11.52 -7.59 -17.94
C ALA A 204 10.68 -6.44 -17.38
N ILE A 205 10.65 -6.32 -16.05
CA ILE A 205 9.86 -5.33 -15.33
C ILE A 205 10.80 -4.32 -14.66
N THR A 206 10.42 -3.05 -14.71
CA THR A 206 11.17 -1.96 -14.04
C THR A 206 10.24 -1.21 -13.09
N HIS A 207 10.66 -1.10 -11.84
CA HIS A 207 9.97 -0.27 -10.85
C HIS A 207 10.80 0.94 -10.47
N THR A 208 10.11 2.04 -10.18
CA THR A 208 10.72 3.27 -9.68
C THR A 208 10.32 3.45 -8.22
N ILE A 209 11.32 3.38 -7.33
CA ILE A 209 11.12 3.62 -5.89
C ILE A 209 11.36 5.10 -5.63
N PRO A 210 10.39 5.85 -5.09
CA PRO A 210 10.56 7.25 -4.72
C PRO A 210 11.75 7.46 -3.76
N ALA A 211 12.30 8.67 -3.77
CA ALA A 211 13.46 9.02 -2.95
C ALA A 211 13.22 8.77 -1.46
N GLU A 212 12.06 9.16 -1.00
CA GLU A 212 11.60 9.08 0.38
C GLU A 212 11.22 7.68 0.84
N GLU A 213 10.88 6.77 -0.09
CA GLU A 213 10.45 5.42 0.28
C GLU A 213 11.63 4.57 0.75
N THR A 214 11.47 3.97 1.93
CA THR A 214 12.47 3.09 2.53
C THR A 214 12.18 1.61 2.34
N ARG A 215 10.93 1.28 1.94
CA ARG A 215 10.48 -0.09 1.65
C ARG A 215 9.64 -0.11 0.40
N PHE A 216 9.89 -1.07 -0.47
CA PHE A 216 9.11 -1.29 -1.69
C PHE A 216 8.68 -2.74 -1.76
N SER A 217 7.37 -2.94 -1.88
CA SER A 217 6.72 -4.22 -2.18
C SER A 217 5.33 -3.93 -2.71
N LEU A 218 4.80 -4.81 -3.52
CA LEU A 218 3.47 -4.75 -4.10
C LEU A 218 2.57 -5.74 -3.35
N CYS A 219 1.34 -5.34 -3.06
CA CYS A 219 0.35 -6.24 -2.51
C CYS A 219 -0.03 -7.29 -3.55
N ARG A 220 -0.20 -8.54 -3.13
CA ARG A 220 -0.55 -9.66 -4.00
C ARG A 220 -1.77 -10.38 -3.45
N LEU A 221 -2.72 -10.66 -4.33
CA LEU A 221 -3.94 -11.38 -4.05
C LEU A 221 -3.92 -12.72 -4.72
N ARG A 222 -4.52 -13.73 -4.09
CA ARG A 222 -4.80 -15.02 -4.70
C ARG A 222 -6.29 -15.31 -4.64
N MET A 223 -6.88 -15.62 -5.79
CA MET A 223 -8.26 -16.04 -5.90
C MET A 223 -8.39 -17.53 -5.51
N ASN A 224 -9.57 -17.92 -5.01
CA ASN A 224 -9.82 -19.31 -4.60
C ASN A 224 -9.96 -20.28 -5.79
N LEU A 225 -10.35 -19.78 -6.95
CA LEU A 225 -10.45 -20.53 -8.20
C LEU A 225 -9.66 -19.84 -9.30
N VAL A 226 -9.20 -20.59 -10.28
CA VAL A 226 -8.70 -20.05 -11.55
C VAL A 226 -9.91 -19.47 -12.27
N PRO A 227 -9.91 -18.18 -12.66
CA PRO A 227 -11.01 -17.61 -13.42
C PRO A 227 -11.31 -18.42 -14.67
N GLU A 228 -12.56 -18.80 -14.86
CA GLU A 228 -12.99 -19.47 -16.08
C GLU A 228 -12.98 -18.47 -17.24
N TYR A 229 -12.20 -18.77 -18.25
CA TYR A 229 -12.09 -17.92 -19.42
C TYR A 229 -13.07 -18.36 -20.50
N VAL A 230 -14.00 -17.47 -20.82
CA VAL A 230 -14.82 -17.61 -22.01
C VAL A 230 -14.07 -17.01 -23.19
N VAL A 231 -13.83 -17.80 -24.24
CA VAL A 231 -13.09 -17.33 -25.43
C VAL A 231 -13.82 -16.12 -26.04
N GLY A 232 -13.13 -14.99 -26.10
CA GLY A 232 -13.65 -13.74 -26.67
C GLY A 232 -14.33 -12.78 -25.70
N GLU A 233 -14.40 -13.09 -24.41
CA GLU A 233 -14.93 -12.20 -23.37
C GLU A 233 -13.83 -11.81 -22.37
N ASP A 234 -13.58 -10.51 -22.24
CA ASP A 234 -12.68 -9.99 -21.22
C ASP A 234 -13.35 -10.02 -19.86
N VAL A 235 -12.72 -10.64 -18.87
CA VAL A 235 -13.19 -10.65 -17.48
C VAL A 235 -12.63 -9.44 -16.74
N ASN A 236 -13.53 -8.67 -16.12
CA ASN A 236 -13.17 -7.49 -15.37
C ASN A 236 -13.06 -7.80 -13.86
N LEU A 237 -11.91 -7.50 -13.29
CA LEU A 237 -11.69 -7.52 -11.85
C LEU A 237 -11.57 -6.08 -11.37
N ILE A 238 -12.43 -5.67 -10.45
CA ILE A 238 -12.37 -4.33 -9.85
C ILE A 238 -11.85 -4.45 -8.43
N VAL A 239 -10.76 -3.74 -8.15
CA VAL A 239 -10.18 -3.69 -6.81
C VAL A 239 -10.38 -2.30 -6.23
N VAL A 240 -11.10 -2.25 -5.12
CA VAL A 240 -11.17 -1.07 -4.26
C VAL A 240 -10.11 -1.25 -3.18
N GLY A 241 -9.09 -0.40 -3.19
CA GLY A 241 -7.95 -0.53 -2.30
C GLY A 241 -7.70 0.71 -1.46
N LYS A 242 -7.07 0.51 -0.29
CA LYS A 242 -6.52 1.61 0.49
C LYS A 242 -5.21 2.06 -0.15
N LYS A 243 -5.10 3.34 -0.48
CA LYS A 243 -3.87 3.92 -1.01
C LYS A 243 -2.73 3.75 -0.02
N ARG A 244 -1.50 3.77 -0.51
CA ARG A 244 -0.32 3.87 0.34
C ARG A 244 -0.24 5.25 0.98
N LEU A 245 0.03 5.30 2.27
CA LEU A 245 0.25 6.56 2.97
C LEU A 245 1.48 7.28 2.40
N ARG A 246 1.35 8.57 2.13
CA ARG A 246 2.48 9.46 1.86
C ARG A 246 2.95 10.05 3.19
N PRO A 247 4.14 9.67 3.66
CA PRO A 247 4.66 10.23 4.91
C PRO A 247 4.98 11.72 4.72
N LEU A 248 4.68 12.54 5.72
CA LEU A 248 5.03 13.98 5.74
C LEU A 248 6.52 14.13 6.05
N ARG A 249 7.38 14.22 5.03
CA ARG A 249 8.84 14.27 5.22
C ARG A 249 9.42 15.67 5.07
N ASN A 250 8.94 16.39 4.06
CA ASN A 250 9.41 17.73 3.76
C ASN A 250 8.51 18.79 4.39
N ASP A 251 9.06 19.97 4.59
CA ASP A 251 8.34 21.08 5.21
C ASP A 251 7.13 21.56 4.43
N ASN A 252 7.12 21.32 3.11
CA ASN A 252 6.04 21.67 2.20
C ASN A 252 5.02 20.54 1.98
N ASP A 253 5.24 19.37 2.60
CA ASP A 253 4.29 18.27 2.45
C ASP A 253 2.97 18.60 3.16
N GLU A 254 1.87 18.19 2.52
CA GLU A 254 0.51 18.36 3.04
C GLU A 254 -0.08 17.02 3.44
N PRO A 255 -0.93 16.99 4.49
CA PRO A 255 -1.64 15.77 4.88
C PRO A 255 -2.44 15.20 3.71
N GLN A 256 -2.39 13.87 3.57
CA GLN A 256 -3.06 13.17 2.47
C GLN A 256 -4.58 13.20 2.60
N ILE A 257 -5.10 13.27 3.83
CA ILE A 257 -6.53 13.36 4.13
C ILE A 257 -6.91 14.82 4.24
N ARG A 258 -7.90 15.25 3.49
CA ARG A 258 -8.39 16.63 3.52
C ARG A 258 -9.20 16.90 4.79
N GLY A 259 -9.04 18.10 5.34
CA GLY A 259 -9.84 18.56 6.48
C GLY A 259 -9.38 18.08 7.85
N ILE A 260 -8.29 17.34 7.96
CA ILE A 260 -7.74 16.89 9.25
C ILE A 260 -6.75 17.87 9.88
N ASP A 261 -6.47 19.01 9.23
CA ASP A 261 -5.48 19.98 9.70
C ASP A 261 -5.72 20.42 11.14
N ASP A 262 -6.97 20.77 11.49
CA ASP A 262 -7.33 21.21 12.83
C ASP A 262 -7.18 20.09 13.87
N ALA A 263 -7.51 18.87 13.50
CA ALA A 263 -7.30 17.71 14.37
C ALA A 263 -5.81 17.42 14.59
N LEU A 264 -4.98 17.53 13.55
CA LEU A 264 -3.52 17.41 13.66
C LEU A 264 -2.94 18.50 14.56
N ILE A 265 -3.41 19.75 14.43
CA ILE A 265 -3.01 20.86 15.30
C ILE A 265 -3.34 20.53 16.76
N ALA A 266 -4.57 20.11 17.03
CA ALA A 266 -5.01 19.82 18.39
C ALA A 266 -4.24 18.63 19.00
N TYR A 267 -3.98 17.56 18.23
CA TYR A 267 -3.13 16.45 18.67
C TYR A 267 -1.70 16.90 18.98
N ALA A 268 -1.08 17.65 18.07
CA ALA A 268 0.29 18.14 18.24
C ALA A 268 0.41 19.13 19.41
N GLU A 269 -0.61 19.99 19.65
CA GLU A 269 -0.70 20.81 20.87
C GLU A 269 -0.74 19.92 22.12
N GLY A 270 -1.54 18.85 22.13
CA GLY A 270 -1.61 17.87 23.19
C GLY A 270 -0.25 17.24 23.48
N ASP A 271 0.44 16.73 22.46
CA ASP A 271 1.73 16.08 22.60
C ASP A 271 2.82 17.05 23.12
N MET A 272 2.81 18.30 22.69
CA MET A 272 3.71 19.35 23.17
C MET A 272 3.42 19.75 24.64
N LEU A 273 2.16 19.79 25.03
CA LEU A 273 1.74 20.05 26.41
C LEU A 273 2.10 18.88 27.33
N GLU A 274 1.88 17.64 26.89
CA GLU A 274 2.26 16.43 27.61
C GLU A 274 3.76 16.38 27.87
N ARG A 275 4.56 16.64 26.87
CA ARG A 275 6.02 16.80 26.98
C ARG A 275 6.40 17.88 28.01
N SER A 276 5.60 18.91 28.14
CA SER A 276 5.78 19.99 29.11
C SER A 276 5.19 19.66 30.48
N ARG A 277 4.78 18.41 30.71
CA ARG A 277 4.14 17.90 31.95
C ARG A 277 2.81 18.58 32.29
N GLN A 278 2.13 19.18 31.32
CA GLN A 278 0.81 19.79 31.48
C GLN A 278 -0.31 18.81 31.09
N PHE A 279 -0.34 17.65 31.75
CA PHE A 279 -1.19 16.51 31.39
C PHE A 279 -2.68 16.84 31.32
N ALA A 280 -3.21 17.63 32.24
CA ALA A 280 -4.63 18.01 32.23
C ALA A 280 -5.01 18.80 30.98
N LYS A 281 -4.15 19.72 30.53
CA LYS A 281 -4.38 20.49 29.32
C LYS A 281 -4.19 19.61 28.06
N ALA A 282 -3.24 18.69 28.08
CA ALA A 282 -3.03 17.74 27.00
C ALA A 282 -4.28 16.87 26.76
N GLN A 283 -4.90 16.35 27.82
CA GLN A 283 -6.12 15.54 27.72
C GLN A 283 -7.29 16.32 27.10
N ILE A 284 -7.43 17.60 27.43
CA ILE A 284 -8.46 18.45 26.79
C ILE A 284 -8.20 18.56 25.29
N LYS A 285 -6.93 18.70 24.86
CA LYS A 285 -6.56 18.80 23.46
C LYS A 285 -6.75 17.49 22.70
N TYR A 286 -6.50 16.35 23.33
CA TYR A 286 -6.81 15.05 22.74
C TYR A 286 -8.31 14.84 22.53
N GLY A 287 -9.13 15.27 23.52
CA GLY A 287 -10.59 15.25 23.36
C GLY A 287 -11.09 16.16 22.23
N GLU A 288 -10.52 17.39 22.12
CA GLU A 288 -10.80 18.30 21.02
C GLU A 288 -10.44 17.69 19.67
N ALA A 289 -9.24 17.11 19.56
CA ALA A 289 -8.77 16.44 18.33
C ALA A 289 -9.68 15.29 17.90
N SER A 290 -10.09 14.44 18.86
CA SER A 290 -11.03 13.34 18.59
C SER A 290 -12.38 13.86 18.06
N SER A 291 -12.93 14.89 18.69
CA SER A 291 -14.19 15.49 18.24
C SER A 291 -14.08 16.09 16.85
N LEU A 292 -12.94 16.72 16.51
CA LEU A 292 -12.71 17.27 15.17
C LEU A 292 -12.61 16.16 14.13
N LEU A 293 -11.97 15.03 14.46
CA LEU A 293 -11.93 13.86 13.56
C LEU A 293 -13.32 13.26 13.33
N ASP A 294 -14.15 13.21 14.36
CA ASP A 294 -15.51 12.68 14.21
C ASP A 294 -16.35 13.60 13.29
N VAL A 295 -16.19 14.92 13.38
CA VAL A 295 -16.79 15.85 12.42
C VAL A 295 -16.33 15.58 10.98
N VAL A 296 -15.04 15.37 10.76
CA VAL A 296 -14.52 15.04 9.41
C VAL A 296 -15.13 13.73 8.91
N ARG A 297 -15.20 12.69 9.76
CA ARG A 297 -15.81 11.39 9.42
C ARG A 297 -17.29 11.54 9.07
N ASP A 298 -18.02 12.35 9.82
CA ASP A 298 -19.45 12.58 9.56
C ASP A 298 -19.67 13.35 8.26
N LEU A 299 -18.83 14.33 7.96
CA LEU A 299 -18.85 15.04 6.68
C LEU A 299 -18.56 14.10 5.50
N GLU A 300 -17.60 13.19 5.65
CA GLU A 300 -17.31 12.18 4.64
C GLU A 300 -18.48 11.21 4.44
N ARG A 301 -19.14 10.76 5.52
CA ARG A 301 -20.33 9.92 5.47
C ARG A 301 -21.52 10.65 4.84
N GLY A 302 -21.77 11.90 5.24
CA GLY A 302 -22.88 12.70 4.72
C GLY A 302 -22.75 13.06 3.23
N GLN A 303 -21.52 13.18 2.71
CA GLN A 303 -21.27 13.42 1.28
C GLN A 303 -21.33 12.16 0.43
N SER A 304 -21.20 10.99 1.03
CA SER A 304 -21.20 9.69 0.35
C SER A 304 -22.61 9.12 0.18
N GLY A 305 -23.61 9.96 -0.10
CA GLY A 305 -24.95 9.45 -0.39
C GLY A 305 -24.87 8.25 -1.31
N ALA A 306 -24.76 7.04 -0.74
CA ALA A 306 -24.87 5.73 -1.37
C ALA A 306 -23.61 4.90 -1.66
N VAL A 307 -22.46 5.14 -1.05
CA VAL A 307 -21.46 4.05 -1.01
C VAL A 307 -21.22 3.65 0.43
N SER A 308 -22.09 2.79 0.96
CA SER A 308 -21.74 1.98 2.13
C SER A 308 -20.60 1.08 1.70
N VAL A 309 -19.38 1.41 2.13
CA VAL A 309 -18.24 0.48 2.04
C VAL A 309 -18.60 -0.67 2.98
N LEU A 310 -19.07 -1.76 2.40
CA LEU A 310 -19.31 -2.99 3.16
C LEU A 310 -17.96 -3.45 3.70
N GLN A 311 -17.71 -3.20 4.97
CA GLN A 311 -16.60 -3.87 5.64
C GLN A 311 -16.97 -5.34 5.76
N PRO A 312 -16.16 -6.27 5.24
CA PRO A 312 -16.40 -7.68 5.51
C PRO A 312 -16.29 -7.87 7.03
N ASN A 313 -17.39 -8.35 7.62
CA ASN A 313 -17.38 -8.76 9.02
C ASN A 313 -16.31 -9.86 9.18
N PRO A 314 -15.35 -9.75 10.09
CA PRO A 314 -14.31 -10.76 10.30
C PRO A 314 -14.90 -12.15 10.60
N ASP A 315 -16.12 -12.24 11.06
CA ASP A 315 -16.83 -13.49 11.34
C ASP A 315 -17.60 -14.06 10.12
N GLY A 316 -17.49 -13.43 8.92
CA GLY A 316 -18.08 -13.96 7.67
C GLY A 316 -19.60 -13.90 7.58
N GLY A 317 -20.27 -13.22 8.46
CA GLY A 317 -21.71 -12.98 8.42
C GLY A 317 -22.01 -11.54 7.99
N TYR A 318 -22.83 -11.38 6.96
CA TYR A 318 -23.44 -10.08 6.66
C TYR A 318 -24.58 -9.87 7.66
N ASP A 319 -24.48 -8.87 8.52
CA ASP A 319 -25.65 -8.44 9.29
C ASP A 319 -26.63 -7.77 8.32
N ARG A 320 -27.83 -8.35 8.21
CA ARG A 320 -28.88 -7.89 7.28
C ARG A 320 -29.43 -6.49 7.64
N ASP A 321 -29.07 -5.98 8.82
CA ASP A 321 -29.59 -4.72 9.36
C ASP A 321 -28.79 -3.49 8.96
N ASP A 322 -27.63 -3.67 8.26
CA ASP A 322 -26.78 -2.54 7.77
C ASP A 322 -27.28 -1.93 6.46
N PHE A 323 -28.38 -2.40 5.89
CA PHE A 323 -29.02 -1.79 4.73
C PHE A 323 -30.13 -0.81 5.17
N ILE A 324 -29.74 0.36 5.68
CA ILE A 324 -30.63 1.50 5.77
C ILE A 324 -30.42 2.37 4.52
N PHE A 325 -31.42 2.41 3.68
CA PHE A 325 -31.53 3.28 2.50
C PHE A 325 -31.60 4.76 2.88
#